data_e95d4fda9414e32255bfcc67289ecee0
#
_entry.id   e95d4fda9414e32255bfcc67289ecee0
#
_cell.length_a   1.000
_cell.length_b   1.000
_cell.length_c   1.000
_cell.angle_alpha   90.00
_cell.angle_beta   90.00
_cell.angle_gamma   90.00
#
_symmetry.space_group_name_H-M   'P 1'
#
loop_
_entity.id
_entity.type
_entity.pdbx_description
1 polymer ?
#
loop_
_entity_poly.entity_id
_entity_poly.type
_entity_poly.pdbx_seq_one_letter_code
_entity_poly.pdbx_strand_id
1 'polypeptide(L)'
;MDRRRFIKSSLVTGSALLANLEFARGITTTQEPVASDVASSEIDKSHFPSGFLWGMASAAYQVEGAWNVDGKGESNWDRFSHTVGKIKGAATGDVACDQYHRYKEDIAILKRLNQKSYRFSTSWARVQPAGTGPVNQRGIDYYSRLVDALLEAGIRPFCTIYHWDLPQALEDRGGWPNRDLAAYYADYAGLLAKNLGDRIATWAPFNMPWTFTYYGYGVGVFPPGKSDFIQFLKAAHTVNLAQGEAFRAIKAASSKATVGSAYGMAPAYPKTASDTDRAATARYHAMNNLYFLNTAIRGEYPKAFVGATPYEAMGFKAGDEKIMKVPLDWLGFHYYTRRVVSQATASSQPGSGGHFGTETEGEGGSSGRDPLTQIHVEMPTEGPLTEAGLEIWPRGIYDLVMQISREYNHPIIEISENGCCYLDSPNETGRVPDTRRIAFHRQILAELARAIADGAKVRAYHAWSLVDNFEWADGYTQRYGLAYVDFRNQKRTVKDSGLWYGRVAAANRLDV
;
A
#
# COMPACT_ATOMS: atom_id res chain seq x y z
N MET A 1 -32.08 31.75 25.63
CA MET A 1 -31.40 32.59 26.65
C MET A 1 -30.00 32.02 26.78
N ASP A 2 -29.03 32.62 26.57
CA ASP A 2 -28.44 33.76 26.00
C ASP A 2 -26.94 33.53 25.98
N ARG A 3 -26.42 33.93 24.91
CA ARG A 3 -25.04 33.99 24.44
C ARG A 3 -24.18 34.97 25.25
N ARG A 4 -22.86 34.73 25.20
CA ARG A 4 -21.77 35.72 25.19
C ARG A 4 -21.11 36.10 26.52
N ARG A 5 -19.78 36.17 26.35
CA ARG A 5 -18.73 36.92 27.05
C ARG A 5 -17.93 36.13 28.08
N PHE A 6 -16.59 35.94 27.83
CA PHE A 6 -15.62 36.91 28.31
C PHE A 6 -14.25 36.73 27.63
N ILE A 7 -13.85 37.78 26.95
CA ILE A 7 -12.46 38.07 26.59
C ILE A 7 -11.99 39.17 27.53
N LYS A 8 -10.74 39.07 28.05
CA LYS A 8 -9.73 40.13 28.29
C LYS A 8 -8.77 39.65 29.38
N SER A 9 -7.52 39.44 29.02
CA SER A 9 -6.33 40.32 29.07
C SER A 9 -5.80 40.60 30.47
N SER A 10 -4.53 40.26 30.70
CA SER A 10 -3.60 41.09 31.45
C SER A 10 -2.16 40.73 31.12
N LEU A 11 -1.50 41.65 30.45
CA LEU A 11 -0.05 41.83 30.46
C LEU A 11 0.35 42.43 31.81
N VAL A 12 1.45 41.98 32.43
CA VAL A 12 2.33 42.83 33.24
C VAL A 12 3.77 42.31 33.13
N THR A 13 4.60 43.19 32.77
CA THR A 13 6.06 43.32 32.71
C THR A 13 6.77 43.15 34.07
N GLY A 14 8.03 42.73 34.05
CA GLY A 14 8.94 42.86 35.18
C GLY A 14 10.35 42.35 34.94
N SER A 15 11.27 43.25 34.84
CA SER A 15 12.69 43.19 34.46
C SER A 15 13.61 42.53 35.48
N ALA A 16 14.68 41.95 34.95
CA ALA A 16 16.11 41.92 35.34
C ALA A 16 16.51 41.67 36.80
N LEU A 17 17.42 40.68 36.96
CA LEU A 17 18.70 40.91 37.65
C LEU A 17 19.73 39.83 37.28
N LEU A 18 20.91 40.30 36.89
CA LEU A 18 22.15 39.56 36.64
C LEU A 18 22.76 39.09 37.96
N ALA A 19 23.30 37.84 37.99
CA ALA A 19 24.49 37.55 38.79
C ALA A 19 25.20 36.32 38.21
N ASN A 20 26.44 36.49 37.88
CA ASN A 20 27.45 35.51 37.49
C ASN A 20 27.69 34.45 38.55
N LEU A 21 28.03 33.24 38.11
CA LEU A 21 29.14 32.46 38.65
C LEU A 21 29.55 31.32 37.69
N GLU A 22 30.82 31.32 37.39
CA GLU A 22 31.55 30.35 36.56
C GLU A 22 31.71 28.99 37.22
N PHE A 23 32.11 28.03 36.37
CA PHE A 23 32.73 26.73 36.53
C PHE A 23 31.81 25.52 36.34
N ALA A 24 31.91 24.90 35.19
CA ALA A 24 32.52 23.55 35.01
C ALA A 24 32.58 23.18 33.54
N ARG A 25 33.79 22.89 33.10
CA ARG A 25 34.12 22.27 31.80
C ARG A 25 33.48 20.90 31.68
N GLY A 26 33.01 20.56 30.47
CA GLY A 26 33.02 19.17 30.10
C GLY A 26 31.98 18.77 29.09
N ILE A 27 32.42 18.55 27.87
CA ILE A 27 31.83 17.70 26.83
C ILE A 27 30.67 18.36 26.07
N THR A 28 31.01 19.21 25.14
CA THR A 28 30.20 19.47 23.93
C THR A 28 30.27 18.24 23.04
N THR A 29 29.29 17.35 23.13
CA THR A 29 28.94 16.52 22.00
C THR A 29 28.12 17.40 21.06
N THR A 30 28.80 17.99 20.10
CA THR A 30 28.18 18.50 18.88
C THR A 30 27.54 17.30 18.21
N GLN A 31 26.23 17.11 18.40
CA GLN A 31 25.42 16.40 17.41
C GLN A 31 25.49 17.27 16.16
N GLU A 32 26.39 16.92 15.26
CA GLU A 32 26.27 17.35 13.88
C GLU A 32 24.88 16.91 13.39
N PRO A 33 24.13 17.81 12.72
CA PRO A 33 22.99 17.36 11.95
C PRO A 33 23.56 16.30 11.01
N VAL A 34 23.01 15.09 11.01
CA VAL A 34 23.26 14.09 9.98
C VAL A 34 22.69 14.72 8.70
N ALA A 35 23.49 15.60 8.14
CA ALA A 35 23.26 16.14 6.83
C ALA A 35 23.30 14.95 5.88
N SER A 36 22.28 14.86 5.10
CA SER A 36 22.09 14.07 3.92
C SER A 36 23.12 14.42 2.81
N ASP A 37 24.38 14.40 3.12
CA ASP A 37 25.44 14.40 2.11
C ASP A 37 25.87 12.96 1.83
N VAL A 38 24.94 12.14 1.36
CA VAL A 38 25.31 11.13 0.37
C VAL A 38 25.70 11.94 -0.85
N ALA A 39 26.98 11.96 -1.15
CA ALA A 39 27.53 12.78 -2.21
C ALA A 39 26.68 12.59 -3.48
N SER A 40 26.16 13.68 -4.02
CA SER A 40 25.32 13.70 -5.23
C SER A 40 25.94 12.92 -6.40
N SER A 41 27.25 12.74 -6.40
CA SER A 41 28.03 11.99 -7.39
C SER A 41 27.85 10.46 -7.35
N GLU A 42 27.54 9.85 -6.19
CA GLU A 42 27.32 8.39 -6.09
C GLU A 42 25.89 8.04 -6.49
N ILE A 43 24.91 8.85 -6.11
CA ILE A 43 23.50 8.66 -6.51
C ILE A 43 23.36 8.78 -8.03
N ASP A 44 24.04 9.74 -8.65
CA ASP A 44 23.96 10.00 -10.09
C ASP A 44 24.58 8.91 -10.96
N LYS A 45 25.35 7.98 -10.38
CA LYS A 45 25.96 6.84 -11.08
C LYS A 45 25.27 5.51 -10.84
N SER A 46 24.17 5.49 -10.07
CA SER A 46 23.45 4.26 -9.78
C SER A 46 22.78 3.71 -11.02
N HIS A 47 23.11 2.48 -11.40
CA HIS A 47 22.52 1.76 -12.53
C HIS A 47 21.69 0.59 -11.99
N PHE A 48 20.62 0.26 -12.71
CA PHE A 48 19.80 -0.91 -12.43
C PHE A 48 20.20 -2.08 -13.34
N PRO A 49 19.92 -3.34 -12.95
CA PRO A 49 20.25 -4.51 -13.75
C PRO A 49 19.65 -4.43 -15.16
N SER A 50 20.32 -5.02 -16.15
CA SER A 50 19.74 -5.18 -17.47
C SER A 50 18.42 -5.93 -17.39
N GLY A 51 17.38 -5.44 -18.08
CA GLY A 51 16.05 -6.02 -18.03
C GLY A 51 15.22 -5.65 -16.80
N PHE A 52 15.69 -4.71 -15.96
CA PHE A 52 14.91 -4.16 -14.86
C PHE A 52 13.59 -3.58 -15.36
N LEU A 53 12.47 -3.91 -14.72
CA LEU A 53 11.15 -3.51 -15.15
C LEU A 53 10.72 -2.23 -14.42
N TRP A 54 10.72 -1.14 -15.15
CA TRP A 54 10.13 0.12 -14.72
C TRP A 54 8.64 0.13 -15.03
N GLY A 55 7.82 0.45 -14.03
CA GLY A 55 6.38 0.45 -14.17
C GLY A 55 5.70 1.48 -13.28
N MET A 56 4.39 1.57 -13.47
CA MET A 56 3.48 2.34 -12.62
C MET A 56 2.32 1.47 -12.23
N ALA A 57 1.63 1.83 -11.15
CA ALA A 57 0.52 1.08 -10.60
C ALA A 57 -0.76 1.92 -10.51
N SER A 58 -1.90 1.21 -10.47
CA SER A 58 -3.22 1.73 -10.12
C SER A 58 -4.11 0.62 -9.55
N ALA A 59 -5.28 0.97 -9.02
CA ALA A 59 -6.28 0.02 -8.54
C ALA A 59 -7.66 0.31 -9.15
N ALA A 60 -8.41 -0.75 -9.45
CA ALA A 60 -9.70 -0.66 -10.15
C ALA A 60 -10.66 0.37 -9.52
N TYR A 61 -10.97 0.22 -8.23
CA TYR A 61 -11.90 1.13 -7.56
C TYR A 61 -11.43 2.59 -7.57
N GLN A 62 -10.12 2.80 -7.45
CA GLN A 62 -9.52 4.14 -7.36
C GLN A 62 -9.50 4.89 -8.70
N VAL A 63 -9.53 4.19 -9.84
CA VAL A 63 -9.37 4.83 -11.16
C VAL A 63 -10.49 4.58 -12.16
N GLU A 64 -11.18 3.42 -12.11
CA GLU A 64 -12.09 3.03 -13.17
C GLU A 64 -13.33 3.93 -13.27
N GLY A 65 -13.97 4.22 -12.13
CA GLY A 65 -15.32 4.77 -12.14
C GLY A 65 -16.34 3.82 -12.75
N ALA A 66 -17.35 4.35 -13.43
CA ALA A 66 -18.40 3.54 -14.09
C ALA A 66 -18.99 2.49 -13.13
N TRP A 67 -19.26 2.90 -11.89
CA TRP A 67 -19.58 2.03 -10.74
C TRP A 67 -20.83 1.17 -10.94
N ASN A 68 -21.78 1.60 -11.76
CA ASN A 68 -23.03 0.90 -12.08
C ASN A 68 -23.26 0.68 -13.59
N VAL A 69 -22.17 0.77 -14.39
CA VAL A 69 -22.24 0.65 -15.86
C VAL A 69 -21.97 -0.80 -16.28
N ASP A 70 -22.57 -1.21 -17.39
CA ASP A 70 -22.35 -2.50 -18.06
C ASP A 70 -22.53 -3.73 -17.16
N GLY A 71 -23.46 -3.62 -16.20
CA GLY A 71 -23.81 -4.74 -15.32
C GLY A 71 -22.84 -4.98 -14.17
N LYS A 72 -21.96 -4.02 -13.85
CA LYS A 72 -21.17 -4.08 -12.62
C LYS A 72 -22.09 -4.13 -11.39
N GLY A 73 -21.84 -5.08 -10.49
CA GLY A 73 -22.50 -5.14 -9.19
C GLY A 73 -21.92 -4.12 -8.20
N GLU A 74 -22.66 -3.88 -7.13
CA GLU A 74 -22.18 -3.07 -6.00
C GLU A 74 -21.00 -3.75 -5.32
N SER A 75 -19.94 -2.99 -5.03
CA SER A 75 -18.84 -3.41 -4.15
C SER A 75 -19.02 -2.86 -2.73
N ASN A 76 -18.29 -3.43 -1.78
CA ASN A 76 -18.24 -2.91 -0.40
C ASN A 76 -17.75 -1.46 -0.35
N TRP A 77 -16.85 -1.04 -1.26
CA TRP A 77 -16.40 0.34 -1.38
C TRP A 77 -17.46 1.26 -1.98
N ASP A 78 -18.29 0.79 -2.92
CA ASP A 78 -19.43 1.56 -3.43
C ASP A 78 -20.38 1.88 -2.25
N ARG A 79 -20.77 0.87 -1.47
CA ARG A 79 -21.64 1.07 -0.29
C ARG A 79 -21.01 1.95 0.76
N PHE A 80 -19.73 1.74 1.06
CA PHE A 80 -19.02 2.50 2.08
C PHE A 80 -18.89 3.98 1.70
N SER A 81 -18.53 4.28 0.46
CA SER A 81 -18.38 5.66 -0.02
C SER A 81 -19.71 6.41 -0.12
N HIS A 82 -20.83 5.71 -0.37
CA HIS A 82 -22.17 6.27 -0.34
C HIS A 82 -22.73 6.43 1.10
N THR A 83 -22.04 5.89 2.11
CA THR A 83 -22.44 6.04 3.50
C THR A 83 -21.92 7.37 4.07
N VAL A 84 -22.83 8.21 4.56
CA VAL A 84 -22.49 9.54 5.10
C VAL A 84 -21.41 9.45 6.19
N GLY A 85 -20.40 10.31 6.12
CA GLY A 85 -19.34 10.43 7.11
C GLY A 85 -18.22 9.38 7.00
N LYS A 86 -18.27 8.49 6.01
CA LYS A 86 -17.22 7.47 5.83
C LYS A 86 -16.05 7.94 4.99
N ILE A 87 -16.28 8.86 4.07
CA ILE A 87 -15.24 9.37 3.16
C ILE A 87 -15.11 10.89 3.35
N LYS A 88 -13.89 11.37 3.43
CA LYS A 88 -13.57 12.79 3.53
C LYS A 88 -14.15 13.57 2.35
N GLY A 89 -14.83 14.68 2.66
CA GLY A 89 -15.51 15.47 1.65
C GLY A 89 -16.69 14.78 0.97
N ALA A 90 -17.22 13.69 1.55
CA ALA A 90 -18.31 12.88 0.96
C ALA A 90 -18.01 12.45 -0.49
N ALA A 91 -16.74 12.21 -0.81
CA ALA A 91 -16.32 11.76 -2.13
C ALA A 91 -16.72 10.30 -2.37
N THR A 92 -16.94 9.95 -3.65
CA THR A 92 -17.25 8.59 -4.08
C THR A 92 -16.32 8.14 -5.21
N GLY A 93 -16.21 6.83 -5.44
CA GLY A 93 -15.49 6.25 -6.57
C GLY A 93 -16.31 6.20 -7.87
N ASP A 94 -17.48 6.82 -7.92
CA ASP A 94 -18.47 6.65 -9.01
C ASP A 94 -17.90 7.02 -10.38
N VAL A 95 -17.12 8.09 -10.42
CA VAL A 95 -16.38 8.54 -11.61
C VAL A 95 -14.90 8.25 -11.48
N ALA A 96 -14.34 8.39 -10.30
CA ALA A 96 -12.91 8.26 -10.01
C ALA A 96 -12.06 9.06 -11.01
N CYS A 97 -11.28 8.36 -11.84
CA CYS A 97 -10.52 8.94 -12.95
C CYS A 97 -11.13 8.61 -14.31
N ASP A 98 -12.32 8.01 -14.33
CA ASP A 98 -13.00 7.59 -15.57
C ASP A 98 -12.11 6.70 -16.48
N GLN A 99 -11.23 5.89 -15.88
CA GLN A 99 -10.34 5.02 -16.66
C GLN A 99 -11.12 3.98 -17.47
N TYR A 100 -12.31 3.58 -17.01
CA TYR A 100 -13.18 2.65 -17.75
C TYR A 100 -13.39 3.10 -19.19
N HIS A 101 -13.57 4.42 -19.41
CA HIS A 101 -13.72 5.00 -20.74
C HIS A 101 -12.40 5.53 -21.33
N ARG A 102 -11.44 5.92 -20.49
CA ARG A 102 -10.21 6.65 -20.86
C ARG A 102 -8.92 5.86 -20.74
N TYR A 103 -8.96 4.54 -20.57
CA TYR A 103 -7.75 3.71 -20.41
C TYR A 103 -6.71 3.91 -21.52
N LYS A 104 -7.14 4.25 -22.75
CA LYS A 104 -6.22 4.52 -23.87
C LYS A 104 -5.39 5.79 -23.63
N GLU A 105 -5.95 6.81 -22.98
CA GLU A 105 -5.21 8.03 -22.60
C GLU A 105 -4.14 7.68 -21.56
N ASP A 106 -4.49 6.87 -20.56
CA ASP A 106 -3.58 6.43 -19.52
C ASP A 106 -2.44 5.57 -20.09
N ILE A 107 -2.73 4.67 -21.02
CA ILE A 107 -1.72 3.88 -21.75
C ILE A 107 -0.79 4.77 -22.60
N ALA A 108 -1.33 5.81 -23.24
CA ALA A 108 -0.51 6.77 -23.99
C ALA A 108 0.48 7.52 -23.07
N ILE A 109 0.07 7.84 -21.82
CA ILE A 109 0.96 8.41 -20.79
C ILE A 109 2.06 7.41 -20.42
N LEU A 110 1.72 6.15 -20.11
CA LEU A 110 2.70 5.10 -19.80
C LEU A 110 3.74 4.96 -20.92
N LYS A 111 3.29 4.89 -22.17
CA LYS A 111 4.18 4.81 -23.36
C LYS A 111 5.08 6.03 -23.48
N ARG A 112 4.53 7.26 -23.34
CA ARG A 112 5.28 8.52 -23.34
C ARG A 112 6.36 8.55 -22.24
N LEU A 113 6.08 7.93 -21.09
CA LEU A 113 6.99 7.87 -19.95
C LEU A 113 7.88 6.62 -19.97
N ASN A 114 8.04 5.95 -21.12
CA ASN A 114 8.91 4.78 -21.32
C ASN A 114 8.64 3.60 -20.37
N GLN A 115 7.43 3.49 -19.82
CA GLN A 115 7.12 2.42 -18.90
C GLN A 115 7.05 1.07 -19.62
N LYS A 116 7.58 0.03 -18.99
CA LYS A 116 7.63 -1.35 -19.52
C LYS A 116 6.64 -2.29 -18.83
N SER A 117 6.05 -1.86 -17.72
CA SER A 117 5.06 -2.61 -16.98
C SER A 117 3.96 -1.68 -16.45
N TYR A 118 2.75 -2.17 -16.43
CA TYR A 118 1.62 -1.52 -15.76
C TYR A 118 0.92 -2.49 -14.85
N ARG A 119 0.95 -2.20 -13.54
CA ARG A 119 0.23 -2.95 -12.54
C ARG A 119 -1.16 -2.34 -12.35
N PHE A 120 -2.17 -3.11 -12.66
CA PHE A 120 -3.57 -2.76 -12.48
C PHE A 120 -4.29 -3.83 -11.67
N SER A 121 -5.43 -3.52 -11.09
CA SER A 121 -6.27 -4.54 -10.49
C SER A 121 -7.56 -4.76 -11.27
N THR A 122 -8.23 -5.89 -11.00
CA THR A 122 -9.57 -6.17 -11.53
C THR A 122 -10.62 -5.96 -10.45
N SER A 123 -11.80 -5.46 -10.82
CA SER A 123 -12.96 -5.37 -9.93
C SER A 123 -13.76 -6.67 -9.99
N TRP A 124 -13.81 -7.40 -8.88
CA TRP A 124 -14.57 -8.65 -8.80
C TRP A 124 -16.06 -8.42 -9.09
N ALA A 125 -16.65 -7.35 -8.55
CA ALA A 125 -18.03 -6.98 -8.79
C ALA A 125 -18.33 -6.60 -10.25
N ARG A 126 -17.32 -6.21 -11.05
CA ARG A 126 -17.47 -5.96 -12.48
C ARG A 126 -17.52 -7.26 -13.28
N VAL A 127 -16.77 -8.27 -12.86
CA VAL A 127 -16.67 -9.56 -13.55
C VAL A 127 -17.75 -10.54 -13.10
N GLN A 128 -18.02 -10.60 -11.80
CA GLN A 128 -19.09 -11.41 -11.19
C GLN A 128 -19.89 -10.53 -10.22
N PRO A 129 -20.98 -9.90 -10.65
CA PRO A 129 -21.72 -8.90 -9.87
C PRO A 129 -22.19 -9.36 -8.50
N ALA A 130 -22.55 -10.65 -8.35
CA ALA A 130 -22.93 -11.26 -7.07
C ALA A 130 -21.74 -11.94 -6.35
N GLY A 131 -20.53 -11.84 -6.90
CA GLY A 131 -19.33 -12.50 -6.41
C GLY A 131 -19.25 -14.00 -6.69
N THR A 132 -20.35 -14.60 -7.07
CA THR A 132 -20.49 -16.02 -7.49
C THR A 132 -21.54 -16.12 -8.59
N GLY A 133 -21.62 -17.27 -9.27
CA GLY A 133 -22.62 -17.53 -10.31
C GLY A 133 -22.29 -16.88 -11.65
N PRO A 134 -23.27 -16.26 -12.34
CA PRO A 134 -23.07 -15.78 -13.72
C PRO A 134 -21.93 -14.79 -13.88
N VAL A 135 -21.18 -14.97 -14.95
CA VAL A 135 -20.10 -14.05 -15.36
C VAL A 135 -20.69 -12.91 -16.16
N ASN A 136 -20.30 -11.69 -15.83
CA ASN A 136 -20.58 -10.50 -16.64
C ASN A 136 -19.56 -10.40 -17.77
N GLN A 137 -19.93 -10.82 -18.96
CA GLN A 137 -19.04 -10.83 -20.12
C GLN A 137 -18.49 -9.44 -20.45
N ARG A 138 -19.30 -8.36 -20.29
CA ARG A 138 -18.85 -6.98 -20.53
C ARG A 138 -17.70 -6.56 -19.62
N GLY A 139 -17.67 -7.10 -18.37
CA GLY A 139 -16.57 -6.90 -17.44
C GLY A 139 -15.28 -7.59 -17.93
N ILE A 140 -15.36 -8.84 -18.37
CA ILE A 140 -14.23 -9.56 -18.98
C ILE A 140 -13.73 -8.83 -20.23
N ASP A 141 -14.64 -8.41 -21.10
CA ASP A 141 -14.31 -7.71 -22.35
C ASP A 141 -13.59 -6.37 -22.10
N TYR A 142 -13.95 -5.66 -21.02
CA TYR A 142 -13.23 -4.44 -20.62
C TYR A 142 -11.76 -4.74 -20.30
N TYR A 143 -11.51 -5.72 -19.42
CA TYR A 143 -10.12 -6.09 -19.06
C TYR A 143 -9.37 -6.68 -20.26
N SER A 144 -10.04 -7.41 -21.13
CA SER A 144 -9.44 -7.91 -22.37
C SER A 144 -8.94 -6.75 -23.25
N ARG A 145 -9.78 -5.74 -23.48
CA ARG A 145 -9.41 -4.54 -24.25
C ARG A 145 -8.26 -3.74 -23.59
N LEU A 146 -8.27 -3.62 -22.26
CA LEU A 146 -7.19 -2.97 -21.51
C LEU A 146 -5.86 -3.71 -21.72
N VAL A 147 -5.87 -5.03 -21.58
CA VAL A 147 -4.68 -5.89 -21.74
C VAL A 147 -4.16 -5.83 -23.18
N ASP A 148 -5.04 -5.92 -24.18
CA ASP A 148 -4.65 -5.84 -25.58
C ASP A 148 -3.98 -4.49 -25.88
N ALA A 149 -4.56 -3.39 -25.42
CA ALA A 149 -4.00 -2.05 -25.63
C ALA A 149 -2.65 -1.84 -24.91
N LEU A 150 -2.44 -2.46 -23.74
CA LEU A 150 -1.13 -2.46 -23.06
C LEU A 150 -0.08 -3.20 -23.91
N LEU A 151 -0.40 -4.39 -24.40
CA LEU A 151 0.50 -5.19 -25.23
C LEU A 151 0.83 -4.51 -26.56
N GLU A 152 -0.16 -3.90 -27.23
CA GLU A 152 0.04 -3.08 -28.44
C GLU A 152 0.98 -1.89 -28.19
N ALA A 153 0.95 -1.33 -26.97
CA ALA A 153 1.87 -0.27 -26.56
C ALA A 153 3.27 -0.78 -26.15
N GLY A 154 3.50 -2.10 -26.12
CA GLY A 154 4.74 -2.73 -25.66
C GLY A 154 4.92 -2.71 -24.15
N ILE A 155 3.81 -2.64 -23.41
CA ILE A 155 3.76 -2.58 -21.94
C ILE A 155 3.27 -3.92 -21.39
N ARG A 156 4.03 -4.52 -20.48
CA ARG A 156 3.65 -5.80 -19.85
C ARG A 156 2.52 -5.58 -18.84
N PRO A 157 1.37 -6.28 -18.98
CA PRO A 157 0.33 -6.23 -17.98
C PRO A 157 0.74 -7.05 -16.74
N PHE A 158 0.55 -6.45 -15.57
CA PHE A 158 0.67 -7.10 -14.28
C PHE A 158 -0.70 -6.99 -13.57
N CYS A 159 -1.37 -8.11 -13.36
CA CYS A 159 -2.71 -8.16 -12.79
C CYS A 159 -2.67 -8.44 -11.29
N THR A 160 -3.21 -7.52 -10.51
CA THR A 160 -3.63 -7.75 -9.13
C THR A 160 -5.11 -8.15 -9.13
N ILE A 161 -5.43 -9.35 -8.65
CA ILE A 161 -6.79 -9.89 -8.75
C ILE A 161 -7.74 -9.17 -7.80
N TYR A 162 -7.29 -8.84 -6.59
CA TYR A 162 -8.11 -8.19 -5.57
C TYR A 162 -7.39 -6.99 -4.96
N HIS A 163 -8.03 -5.83 -5.08
CA HIS A 163 -7.55 -4.59 -4.49
C HIS A 163 -8.68 -3.89 -3.70
N TRP A 164 -9.25 -4.68 -2.75
CA TRP A 164 -10.13 -4.29 -1.65
C TRP A 164 -11.63 -4.19 -1.97
N ASP A 165 -12.02 -4.20 -3.23
CA ASP A 165 -13.40 -4.04 -3.70
C ASP A 165 -14.14 -5.39 -3.78
N LEU A 166 -14.53 -5.93 -2.61
CA LEU A 166 -15.33 -7.15 -2.49
C LEU A 166 -16.75 -6.90 -3.04
N PRO A 167 -17.33 -7.79 -3.86
CA PRO A 167 -18.76 -7.72 -4.17
C PRO A 167 -19.60 -7.62 -2.90
N GLN A 168 -20.48 -6.62 -2.80
CA GLN A 168 -21.25 -6.38 -1.60
C GLN A 168 -22.12 -7.60 -1.23
N ALA A 169 -22.61 -8.33 -2.24
CA ALA A 169 -23.36 -9.56 -2.01
C ALA A 169 -22.55 -10.65 -1.27
N LEU A 170 -21.22 -10.63 -1.36
CA LEU A 170 -20.35 -11.52 -0.56
C LEU A 170 -20.14 -10.96 0.84
N GLU A 171 -20.00 -9.64 1.00
CA GLU A 171 -19.94 -9.01 2.31
C GLU A 171 -21.23 -9.24 3.11
N ASP A 172 -22.39 -9.12 2.47
CA ASP A 172 -23.71 -9.38 3.08
C ASP A 172 -23.86 -10.85 3.55
N ARG A 173 -23.05 -11.77 3.01
CA ARG A 173 -22.94 -13.19 3.44
C ARG A 173 -21.83 -13.44 4.46
N GLY A 174 -21.29 -12.39 5.06
CA GLY A 174 -20.29 -12.47 6.14
C GLY A 174 -18.89 -11.99 5.77
N GLY A 175 -18.63 -11.70 4.50
CA GLY A 175 -17.35 -11.16 4.01
C GLY A 175 -16.17 -12.11 4.26
N TRP A 176 -14.97 -11.56 4.36
CA TRP A 176 -13.73 -12.36 4.53
C TRP A 176 -13.69 -13.24 5.79
N PRO A 177 -14.37 -12.94 6.92
CA PRO A 177 -14.50 -13.90 8.02
C PRO A 177 -15.23 -15.21 7.65
N ASN A 178 -16.02 -15.21 6.58
CA ASN A 178 -16.66 -16.43 6.06
C ASN A 178 -15.65 -17.24 5.26
N ARG A 179 -15.32 -18.42 5.74
CA ARG A 179 -14.32 -19.33 5.14
C ARG A 179 -14.63 -19.74 3.70
N ASP A 180 -15.91 -19.76 3.31
CA ASP A 180 -16.33 -20.17 1.95
C ASP A 180 -15.81 -19.19 0.89
N LEU A 181 -15.46 -17.94 1.29
CA LEU A 181 -14.85 -16.99 0.37
C LEU A 181 -13.53 -17.50 -0.23
N ALA A 182 -12.82 -18.37 0.44
CA ALA A 182 -11.59 -18.93 -0.12
C ALA A 182 -11.85 -19.68 -1.43
N ALA A 183 -12.93 -20.48 -1.47
CA ALA A 183 -13.33 -21.20 -2.68
C ALA A 183 -13.88 -20.25 -3.76
N TYR A 184 -14.78 -19.33 -3.39
CA TYR A 184 -15.34 -18.36 -4.33
C TYR A 184 -14.26 -17.49 -4.98
N TYR A 185 -13.25 -17.12 -4.19
CA TYR A 185 -12.12 -16.34 -4.68
C TYR A 185 -11.21 -17.14 -5.62
N ALA A 186 -10.98 -18.41 -5.32
CA ALA A 186 -10.23 -19.30 -6.22
C ALA A 186 -10.94 -19.46 -7.57
N ASP A 187 -12.27 -19.62 -7.57
CA ASP A 187 -13.07 -19.68 -8.78
C ASP A 187 -12.94 -18.38 -9.60
N TYR A 188 -13.01 -17.24 -8.95
CA TYR A 188 -12.80 -15.92 -9.60
C TYR A 188 -11.40 -15.78 -10.19
N ALA A 189 -10.37 -16.16 -9.43
CA ALA A 189 -8.97 -16.11 -9.90
C ALA A 189 -8.75 -17.04 -11.10
N GLY A 190 -9.30 -18.24 -11.05
CA GLY A 190 -9.28 -19.19 -12.15
C GLY A 190 -10.02 -18.70 -13.39
N LEU A 191 -11.18 -18.04 -13.20
CA LEU A 191 -11.94 -17.41 -14.27
C LEU A 191 -11.12 -16.33 -14.99
N LEU A 192 -10.48 -15.43 -14.24
CA LEU A 192 -9.62 -14.40 -14.83
C LEU A 192 -8.43 -15.01 -15.57
N ALA A 193 -7.74 -15.98 -14.97
CA ALA A 193 -6.60 -16.63 -15.58
C ALA A 193 -6.97 -17.41 -16.85
N LYS A 194 -8.17 -18.00 -16.91
CA LYS A 194 -8.70 -18.65 -18.10
C LYS A 194 -8.96 -17.67 -19.25
N ASN A 195 -9.45 -16.47 -18.95
CA ASN A 195 -9.84 -15.50 -19.98
C ASN A 195 -8.70 -14.56 -20.40
N LEU A 196 -7.70 -14.33 -19.54
CA LEU A 196 -6.65 -13.33 -19.73
C LEU A 196 -5.23 -13.90 -19.61
N GLY A 197 -5.07 -15.14 -19.14
CA GLY A 197 -3.76 -15.73 -18.83
C GLY A 197 -2.93 -16.13 -20.05
N ASP A 198 -3.48 -16.04 -21.24
CA ASP A 198 -2.76 -16.12 -22.53
C ASP A 198 -1.90 -14.87 -22.77
N ARG A 199 -2.29 -13.73 -22.21
CA ARG A 199 -1.70 -12.39 -22.40
C ARG A 199 -1.08 -11.80 -21.14
N ILE A 200 -1.51 -12.20 -19.95
CA ILE A 200 -0.97 -11.75 -18.66
C ILE A 200 -0.06 -12.84 -18.08
N ALA A 201 1.22 -12.52 -17.93
CA ALA A 201 2.19 -13.43 -17.34
C ALA A 201 2.40 -13.22 -15.82
N THR A 202 2.14 -12.02 -15.29
CA THR A 202 2.44 -11.66 -13.89
C THR A 202 1.16 -11.40 -13.11
N TRP A 203 1.00 -12.12 -11.99
CA TRP A 203 -0.20 -12.10 -11.16
C TRP A 203 0.13 -11.92 -9.69
N ALA A 204 -0.64 -11.10 -8.99
CA ALA A 204 -0.68 -11.04 -7.54
C ALA A 204 -2.13 -11.31 -7.08
N PRO A 205 -2.39 -12.34 -6.28
CA PRO A 205 -3.75 -12.60 -5.80
C PRO A 205 -4.32 -11.42 -5.01
N PHE A 206 -3.58 -10.87 -4.07
CA PHE A 206 -4.05 -9.81 -3.18
C PHE A 206 -3.12 -8.60 -3.17
N ASN A 207 -3.73 -7.41 -3.06
CA ASN A 207 -3.06 -6.19 -2.65
C ASN A 207 -3.17 -6.01 -1.15
N MET A 208 -2.01 -5.89 -0.45
CA MET A 208 -1.91 -5.51 0.96
C MET A 208 -2.96 -6.20 1.86
N PRO A 209 -2.94 -7.55 1.99
CA PRO A 209 -4.00 -8.27 2.68
C PRO A 209 -4.13 -7.90 4.16
N TRP A 210 -3.04 -7.52 4.82
CA TRP A 210 -3.09 -7.01 6.17
C TRP A 210 -3.94 -5.73 6.27
N THR A 211 -3.80 -4.83 5.32
CA THR A 211 -4.47 -3.52 5.33
C THR A 211 -5.99 -3.65 5.29
N PHE A 212 -6.55 -4.31 4.28
CA PHE A 212 -8.00 -4.39 4.18
C PHE A 212 -8.63 -5.31 5.25
N THR A 213 -7.91 -6.33 5.72
CA THR A 213 -8.44 -7.19 6.80
C THR A 213 -8.41 -6.47 8.15
N TYR A 214 -7.31 -5.78 8.48
CA TYR A 214 -7.20 -5.05 9.74
C TYR A 214 -8.06 -3.79 9.77
N TYR A 215 -8.00 -2.96 8.73
CA TYR A 215 -8.77 -1.73 8.67
C TYR A 215 -10.26 -1.95 8.46
N GLY A 216 -10.65 -3.02 7.77
CA GLY A 216 -12.04 -3.34 7.52
C GLY A 216 -12.73 -4.06 8.67
N TYR A 217 -12.05 -5.03 9.27
CA TYR A 217 -12.65 -5.90 10.28
C TYR A 217 -12.10 -5.69 11.70
N GLY A 218 -10.87 -5.19 11.84
CA GLY A 218 -10.21 -4.99 13.14
C GLY A 218 -10.49 -3.64 13.77
N VAL A 219 -10.42 -2.55 12.98
CA VAL A 219 -10.58 -1.16 13.48
C VAL A 219 -11.70 -0.37 12.81
N GLY A 220 -12.26 -0.82 11.70
CA GLY A 220 -13.48 -0.30 11.10
C GLY A 220 -13.37 0.99 10.31
N VAL A 221 -12.16 1.42 9.93
CA VAL A 221 -11.93 2.64 9.14
C VAL A 221 -12.07 2.42 7.64
N PHE A 222 -12.11 1.17 7.19
CA PHE A 222 -12.40 0.74 5.82
C PHE A 222 -13.64 -0.16 5.80
N PRO A 223 -14.27 -0.42 4.61
CA PRO A 223 -15.37 -1.37 4.54
C PRO A 223 -14.94 -2.77 5.02
N PRO A 224 -15.81 -3.49 5.73
CA PRO A 224 -17.20 -3.17 6.02
C PRO A 224 -17.42 -2.28 7.24
N GLY A 225 -16.38 -1.75 7.88
CA GLY A 225 -16.51 -0.86 9.02
C GLY A 225 -16.68 -1.58 10.37
N LYS A 226 -16.17 -2.80 10.48
CA LYS A 226 -16.21 -3.59 11.73
C LYS A 226 -14.98 -3.30 12.60
N SER A 227 -15.18 -3.20 13.91
CA SER A 227 -14.12 -3.02 14.89
C SER A 227 -14.10 -4.21 15.84
N ASP A 228 -13.54 -5.33 15.39
CA ASP A 228 -13.48 -6.60 16.12
C ASP A 228 -12.21 -7.37 15.73
N PHE A 229 -11.27 -7.48 16.64
CA PHE A 229 -9.99 -8.12 16.40
C PHE A 229 -10.12 -9.62 16.03
N ILE A 230 -11.13 -10.32 16.57
CA ILE A 230 -11.39 -11.73 16.23
C ILE A 230 -11.91 -11.85 14.79
N GLN A 231 -12.74 -10.90 14.33
CA GLN A 231 -13.17 -10.85 12.94
C GLN A 231 -11.98 -10.57 12.01
N PHE A 232 -11.05 -9.69 12.40
CA PHE A 232 -9.79 -9.50 11.68
C PHE A 232 -9.00 -10.81 11.57
N LEU A 233 -8.79 -11.53 12.66
CA LEU A 233 -8.05 -12.79 12.64
C LEU A 233 -8.70 -13.83 11.71
N LYS A 234 -10.02 -13.96 11.76
CA LYS A 234 -10.78 -14.86 10.87
C LYS A 234 -10.67 -14.43 9.41
N ALA A 235 -10.83 -13.15 9.12
CA ALA A 235 -10.68 -12.60 7.78
C ALA A 235 -9.27 -12.85 7.23
N ALA A 236 -8.24 -12.55 8.02
CA ALA A 236 -6.86 -12.76 7.63
C ALA A 236 -6.54 -14.26 7.38
N HIS A 237 -7.10 -15.15 8.19
CA HIS A 237 -6.95 -16.59 7.98
C HIS A 237 -7.61 -17.05 6.68
N THR A 238 -8.85 -16.63 6.43
CA THR A 238 -9.55 -16.96 5.18
C THR A 238 -8.81 -16.41 3.95
N VAL A 239 -8.25 -15.20 4.04
CA VAL A 239 -7.43 -14.61 2.97
C VAL A 239 -6.16 -15.43 2.71
N ASN A 240 -5.50 -15.96 3.75
CA ASN A 240 -4.36 -16.86 3.59
C ASN A 240 -4.75 -18.17 2.85
N LEU A 241 -5.91 -18.74 3.17
CA LEU A 241 -6.44 -19.90 2.44
C LEU A 241 -6.74 -19.53 0.99
N ALA A 242 -7.46 -18.43 0.79
CA ALA A 242 -7.85 -17.92 -0.53
C ALA A 242 -6.63 -17.66 -1.42
N GLN A 243 -5.53 -17.15 -0.86
CA GLN A 243 -4.29 -16.94 -1.61
C GLN A 243 -3.69 -18.27 -2.11
N GLY A 244 -3.65 -19.29 -1.27
CA GLY A 244 -3.15 -20.60 -1.65
C GLY A 244 -4.00 -21.23 -2.75
N GLU A 245 -5.32 -21.18 -2.63
CA GLU A 245 -6.24 -21.70 -3.62
C GLU A 245 -6.20 -20.89 -4.93
N ALA A 246 -6.15 -19.57 -4.87
CA ALA A 246 -6.01 -18.73 -6.05
C ALA A 246 -4.69 -18.99 -6.80
N PHE A 247 -3.58 -19.17 -6.07
CA PHE A 247 -2.31 -19.58 -6.69
C PHE A 247 -2.47 -20.84 -7.53
N ARG A 248 -3.10 -21.88 -6.98
CA ARG A 248 -3.33 -23.16 -7.67
C ARG A 248 -4.25 -22.98 -8.87
N ALA A 249 -5.34 -22.22 -8.72
CA ALA A 249 -6.30 -21.95 -9.79
C ALA A 249 -5.66 -21.21 -10.97
N ILE A 250 -4.82 -20.19 -10.69
CA ILE A 250 -4.09 -19.45 -11.73
C ILE A 250 -3.11 -20.37 -12.46
N LYS A 251 -2.30 -21.13 -11.71
CA LYS A 251 -1.32 -22.06 -12.30
C LYS A 251 -1.99 -23.17 -13.13
N ALA A 252 -3.14 -23.66 -12.72
CA ALA A 252 -3.92 -24.65 -13.47
C ALA A 252 -4.49 -24.06 -14.78
N ALA A 253 -4.93 -22.82 -14.76
CA ALA A 253 -5.49 -22.16 -15.95
C ALA A 253 -4.41 -21.65 -16.92
N SER A 254 -3.23 -21.25 -16.43
CA SER A 254 -2.13 -20.70 -17.23
C SER A 254 -0.77 -21.19 -16.71
N SER A 255 -0.16 -22.14 -17.42
CA SER A 255 1.16 -22.69 -17.06
C SER A 255 2.30 -21.69 -17.17
N LYS A 256 2.12 -20.61 -17.94
CA LYS A 256 3.12 -19.51 -18.09
C LYS A 256 2.98 -18.43 -17.02
N ALA A 257 1.90 -18.44 -16.22
CA ALA A 257 1.69 -17.44 -15.18
C ALA A 257 2.78 -17.51 -14.11
N THR A 258 3.34 -16.36 -13.76
CA THR A 258 4.14 -16.19 -12.56
C THR A 258 3.29 -15.50 -11.50
N VAL A 259 3.24 -16.09 -10.31
CA VAL A 259 2.36 -15.64 -9.23
C VAL A 259 3.20 -15.27 -8.01
N GLY A 260 3.03 -14.07 -7.53
CA GLY A 260 3.75 -13.56 -6.36
C GLY A 260 2.85 -12.84 -5.37
N SER A 261 3.48 -12.08 -4.49
CA SER A 261 2.79 -11.27 -3.48
C SER A 261 2.76 -9.79 -3.87
N ALA A 262 1.92 -9.00 -3.19
CA ALA A 262 1.91 -7.54 -3.24
C ALA A 262 1.51 -7.03 -1.86
N TYR A 263 2.42 -7.12 -0.89
CA TYR A 263 2.14 -6.89 0.52
C TYR A 263 2.64 -5.54 0.99
N GLY A 264 1.82 -4.83 1.77
CA GLY A 264 2.29 -3.63 2.48
C GLY A 264 3.26 -4.01 3.58
N MET A 265 4.47 -3.48 3.53
CA MET A 265 5.50 -3.73 4.52
C MET A 265 6.17 -2.44 4.99
N ALA A 266 6.57 -2.42 6.26
CA ALA A 266 7.30 -1.30 6.84
C ALA A 266 8.44 -1.83 7.71
N PRO A 267 9.69 -1.36 7.52
CA PRO A 267 10.74 -1.69 8.46
C PRO A 267 10.40 -1.09 9.83
N ALA A 268 10.65 -1.87 10.87
CA ALA A 268 10.35 -1.50 12.24
C ALA A 268 11.63 -1.34 13.05
N TYR A 269 11.67 -0.28 13.84
CA TYR A 269 12.80 0.04 14.72
C TYR A 269 12.31 0.12 16.16
N PRO A 270 13.04 -0.44 17.14
CA PRO A 270 12.67 -0.34 18.54
C PRO A 270 12.79 1.10 19.03
N LYS A 271 11.81 1.57 19.82
CA LYS A 271 11.82 2.92 20.40
C LYS A 271 13.01 3.13 21.31
N THR A 272 13.38 2.10 22.07
CA THR A 272 14.56 2.10 22.95
C THR A 272 15.39 0.84 22.73
N ALA A 273 16.60 0.84 23.26
CA ALA A 273 17.48 -0.33 23.23
C ALA A 273 17.10 -1.44 24.25
N SER A 274 15.91 -1.36 24.88
CA SER A 274 15.43 -2.37 25.83
C SER A 274 15.07 -3.69 25.14
N ASP A 275 15.20 -4.80 25.85
CA ASP A 275 14.80 -6.12 25.35
C ASP A 275 13.29 -6.20 25.08
N THR A 276 12.49 -5.48 25.87
CA THR A 276 11.04 -5.42 25.73
C THR A 276 10.63 -4.74 24.43
N ASP A 277 11.27 -3.61 24.05
CA ASP A 277 10.98 -2.90 22.80
C ASP A 277 11.50 -3.68 21.58
N ARG A 278 12.67 -4.33 21.70
CA ARG A 278 13.16 -5.25 20.67
C ARG A 278 12.19 -6.41 20.42
N ALA A 279 11.67 -7.01 21.50
CA ALA A 279 10.67 -8.08 21.39
C ALA A 279 9.33 -7.59 20.80
N ALA A 280 8.88 -6.39 21.15
CA ALA A 280 7.69 -5.77 20.55
C ALA A 280 7.91 -5.50 19.07
N THR A 281 9.08 -4.99 18.68
CA THR A 281 9.46 -4.75 17.28
C THR A 281 9.47 -6.04 16.47
N ALA A 282 9.98 -7.13 17.02
CA ALA A 282 9.96 -8.45 16.38
C ALA A 282 8.51 -8.95 16.17
N ARG A 283 7.61 -8.74 17.15
CA ARG A 283 6.18 -9.08 16.99
C ARG A 283 5.49 -8.22 15.94
N TYR A 284 5.79 -6.91 15.89
CA TYR A 284 5.30 -6.04 14.83
C TYR A 284 5.73 -6.54 13.45
N HIS A 285 7.03 -6.82 13.28
CA HIS A 285 7.55 -7.36 12.02
C HIS A 285 6.83 -8.66 11.63
N ALA A 286 6.65 -9.56 12.61
CA ALA A 286 5.92 -10.81 12.40
C ALA A 286 4.45 -10.57 11.99
N MET A 287 3.73 -9.67 12.67
CA MET A 287 2.32 -9.41 12.41
C MET A 287 2.12 -8.61 11.11
N ASN A 288 2.87 -7.54 10.90
CA ASN A 288 2.65 -6.64 9.77
C ASN A 288 3.31 -7.12 8.48
N ASN A 289 4.56 -7.59 8.57
CA ASN A 289 5.33 -7.90 7.36
C ASN A 289 5.29 -9.39 6.98
N LEU A 290 5.25 -10.28 7.97
CA LEU A 290 5.44 -11.72 7.73
C LEU A 290 4.15 -12.54 7.85
N TYR A 291 3.06 -12.00 8.40
CA TYR A 291 1.85 -12.76 8.69
C TYR A 291 1.28 -13.49 7.47
N PHE A 292 1.20 -12.81 6.33
CA PHE A 292 0.77 -13.38 5.07
C PHE A 292 1.91 -14.05 4.29
N LEU A 293 3.12 -13.53 4.42
CA LEU A 293 4.27 -14.05 3.68
C LEU A 293 4.72 -15.42 4.22
N ASN A 294 4.81 -15.58 5.54
CA ASN A 294 5.16 -16.85 6.17
C ASN A 294 4.13 -17.94 5.88
N THR A 295 2.84 -17.62 5.98
CA THR A 295 1.78 -18.58 5.67
C THR A 295 1.85 -19.05 4.22
N ALA A 296 2.10 -18.13 3.28
CA ALA A 296 2.24 -18.47 1.87
C ALA A 296 3.49 -19.33 1.60
N ILE A 297 4.65 -19.02 2.18
CA ILE A 297 5.90 -19.72 1.84
C ILE A 297 6.15 -20.94 2.71
N ARG A 298 5.85 -20.83 4.03
CA ARG A 298 6.18 -21.86 5.01
C ARG A 298 4.96 -22.69 5.44
N GLY A 299 3.74 -22.18 5.26
CA GLY A 299 2.49 -22.81 5.72
C GLY A 299 2.25 -22.61 7.21
N GLU A 300 2.94 -21.66 7.85
CA GLU A 300 2.85 -21.44 9.30
C GLU A 300 2.75 -19.96 9.64
N TYR A 301 2.07 -19.64 10.72
CA TYR A 301 2.04 -18.26 11.24
C TYR A 301 3.34 -17.91 11.96
N PRO A 302 3.87 -16.69 11.77
CA PRO A 302 5.04 -16.21 12.50
C PRO A 302 4.69 -15.95 13.97
N LYS A 303 5.71 -15.83 14.84
CA LYS A 303 5.55 -15.51 16.27
C LYS A 303 5.14 -14.04 16.47
N ALA A 304 3.89 -13.72 16.14
CA ALA A 304 3.33 -12.37 16.18
C ALA A 304 2.60 -12.04 17.50
N PHE A 305 2.28 -13.04 18.30
CA PHE A 305 1.46 -12.91 19.52
C PHE A 305 2.30 -13.06 20.79
N VAL A 306 1.79 -12.50 21.87
CA VAL A 306 2.29 -12.81 23.22
C VAL A 306 1.67 -14.16 23.62
N GLY A 307 2.51 -15.18 23.76
CA GLY A 307 2.05 -16.55 23.96
C GLY A 307 1.83 -17.33 22.66
N ALA A 308 0.89 -18.26 22.68
CA ALA A 308 0.59 -19.12 21.55
C ALA A 308 -0.24 -18.39 20.48
N THR A 309 -0.06 -18.79 19.21
CA THR A 309 -0.94 -18.35 18.12
C THR A 309 -2.38 -18.76 18.40
N PRO A 310 -3.37 -17.85 18.30
CA PRO A 310 -4.77 -18.11 18.68
C PRO A 310 -5.53 -18.86 17.59
N TYR A 311 -5.10 -20.07 17.24
CA TYR A 311 -5.62 -20.88 16.14
C TYR A 311 -7.14 -21.08 16.18
N GLU A 312 -7.70 -21.32 17.36
CA GLU A 312 -9.15 -21.50 17.52
C GLU A 312 -9.93 -20.23 17.17
N ALA A 313 -9.47 -19.07 17.70
CA ALA A 313 -10.10 -17.77 17.41
C ALA A 313 -10.03 -17.40 15.91
N MET A 314 -8.99 -17.84 15.21
CA MET A 314 -8.80 -17.66 13.77
C MET A 314 -9.70 -18.57 12.93
N GLY A 315 -10.24 -19.65 13.51
CA GLY A 315 -10.97 -20.68 12.79
C GLY A 315 -10.06 -21.63 12.01
N PHE A 316 -8.79 -21.78 12.43
CA PHE A 316 -7.81 -22.68 11.83
C PHE A 316 -8.26 -24.14 12.00
N LYS A 317 -8.10 -24.95 10.95
CA LYS A 317 -8.38 -26.38 10.93
C LYS A 317 -7.13 -27.17 10.51
N ALA A 318 -7.02 -28.41 10.97
CA ALA A 318 -5.95 -29.29 10.55
C ALA A 318 -5.96 -29.45 9.02
N GLY A 319 -4.80 -29.25 8.38
CA GLY A 319 -4.64 -29.26 6.94
C GLY A 319 -4.58 -27.87 6.30
N ASP A 320 -4.98 -26.81 7.00
CA ASP A 320 -4.93 -25.42 6.48
C ASP A 320 -3.51 -24.99 6.13
N GLU A 321 -2.51 -25.47 6.87
CA GLU A 321 -1.11 -25.25 6.59
C GLU A 321 -0.68 -25.69 5.17
N LYS A 322 -1.30 -26.75 4.65
CA LYS A 322 -1.04 -27.25 3.29
C LYS A 322 -1.77 -26.43 2.23
N ILE A 323 -2.95 -25.90 2.59
CA ILE A 323 -3.74 -25.04 1.69
C ILE A 323 -3.02 -23.70 1.51
N MET A 324 -2.55 -23.09 2.61
CA MET A 324 -1.88 -21.79 2.57
C MET A 324 -0.52 -21.86 1.86
N LYS A 325 0.22 -22.96 2.01
CA LYS A 325 1.59 -23.09 1.49
C LYS A 325 1.62 -23.21 -0.02
N VAL A 326 2.37 -22.29 -0.67
CA VAL A 326 2.56 -22.26 -2.12
C VAL A 326 3.97 -21.78 -2.49
N PRO A 327 4.54 -22.28 -3.59
CA PRO A 327 5.84 -21.83 -4.09
C PRO A 327 5.68 -20.53 -4.89
N LEU A 328 5.59 -19.38 -4.22
CA LEU A 328 5.53 -18.08 -4.91
C LEU A 328 6.74 -17.92 -5.85
N ASP A 329 6.50 -17.47 -7.08
CA ASP A 329 7.55 -17.27 -8.08
C ASP A 329 8.42 -16.03 -7.78
N TRP A 330 7.87 -15.06 -7.04
CA TRP A 330 8.54 -13.81 -6.64
C TRP A 330 7.84 -13.21 -5.42
N LEU A 331 8.57 -12.36 -4.67
CA LEU A 331 8.04 -11.62 -3.53
C LEU A 331 7.87 -10.16 -3.90
N GLY A 332 6.64 -9.68 -3.92
CA GLY A 332 6.32 -8.27 -4.12
C GLY A 332 5.90 -7.62 -2.81
N PHE A 333 6.38 -6.42 -2.59
CA PHE A 333 5.91 -5.61 -1.49
C PHE A 333 5.89 -4.11 -1.82
N HIS A 334 5.14 -3.38 -1.01
CA HIS A 334 5.01 -1.93 -1.05
C HIS A 334 5.79 -1.33 0.10
N TYR A 335 6.45 -0.22 -0.15
CA TYR A 335 7.15 0.55 0.86
C TYR A 335 6.72 2.01 0.82
N TYR A 336 6.36 2.59 1.97
CA TYR A 336 6.01 4.01 2.05
C TYR A 336 6.80 4.75 3.13
N THR A 337 6.97 4.16 4.31
CA THR A 337 7.68 4.75 5.45
C THR A 337 8.07 3.67 6.47
N ARG A 338 8.75 4.06 7.54
CA ARG A 338 9.11 3.18 8.68
C ARG A 338 8.10 3.25 9.81
N ARG A 339 8.30 2.40 10.82
CA ARG A 339 7.61 2.44 12.11
C ARG A 339 8.61 2.41 13.26
N VAL A 340 8.28 3.10 14.34
CA VAL A 340 8.96 2.99 15.63
C VAL A 340 8.04 2.24 16.57
N VAL A 341 8.57 1.20 17.22
CA VAL A 341 7.77 0.24 17.98
C VAL A 341 8.27 0.12 19.41
N SER A 342 7.33 0.10 20.34
CA SER A 342 7.60 -0.17 21.76
C SER A 342 6.62 -1.18 22.33
N GLN A 343 6.96 -1.73 23.49
CA GLN A 343 6.02 -2.53 24.29
C GLN A 343 4.85 -1.66 24.76
N ALA A 344 3.63 -2.09 24.48
CA ALA A 344 2.45 -1.40 25.00
C ALA A 344 2.39 -1.45 26.52
N THR A 345 2.13 -0.31 27.15
CA THR A 345 1.96 -0.16 28.61
C THR A 345 0.50 0.22 28.93
N ALA A 346 0.16 0.23 30.23
CA ALA A 346 -1.16 0.66 30.68
C ALA A 346 -1.51 2.11 30.28
N SER A 347 -0.49 2.95 30.13
CA SER A 347 -0.59 4.37 29.75
C SER A 347 -0.40 4.62 28.25
N SER A 348 -0.12 3.58 27.44
CA SER A 348 -0.02 3.77 25.99
C SER A 348 -1.35 4.26 25.46
N GLN A 349 -1.35 5.46 24.90
CA GLN A 349 -2.49 5.98 24.15
C GLN A 349 -2.71 5.09 22.92
N PRO A 350 -3.93 5.03 22.38
CA PRO A 350 -4.15 4.43 21.08
C PRO A 350 -3.14 5.03 20.11
N GLY A 351 -2.23 4.22 19.60
CA GLY A 351 -1.34 4.66 18.56
C GLY A 351 -2.20 5.11 17.37
N SER A 352 -1.92 6.27 16.83
CA SER A 352 -2.43 6.65 15.51
C SER A 352 -1.83 5.68 14.49
N GLY A 353 -2.37 4.47 14.43
CA GLY A 353 -1.97 3.43 13.50
C GLY A 353 -2.40 3.76 12.08
N GLY A 354 -2.32 5.04 11.70
CA GLY A 354 -2.59 5.51 10.35
C GLY A 354 -1.63 4.88 9.37
N HIS A 355 -2.09 3.87 8.65
CA HIS A 355 -1.56 3.59 7.34
C HIS A 355 -2.22 4.61 6.41
N PHE A 356 -1.42 5.30 5.58
CA PHE A 356 -1.90 6.28 4.61
C PHE A 356 -2.68 7.47 5.20
N GLY A 357 -2.06 8.28 6.07
CA GLY A 357 -2.51 9.65 6.35
C GLY A 357 -3.96 9.85 6.80
N THR A 358 -4.67 8.80 7.17
CA THR A 358 -6.03 8.91 7.69
C THR A 358 -5.98 9.30 9.15
N GLU A 359 -5.73 10.58 9.45
CA GLU A 359 -6.22 11.19 10.67
C GLU A 359 -7.74 11.36 10.51
N THR A 360 -8.49 10.27 10.62
CA THR A 360 -9.88 10.42 10.99
C THR A 360 -9.90 10.69 12.49
N GLU A 361 -10.07 11.95 12.87
CA GLU A 361 -10.68 12.32 14.15
C GLU A 361 -12.09 11.73 14.17
N GLY A 362 -12.20 10.43 14.31
CA GLY A 362 -13.41 9.68 14.53
C GLY A 362 -13.38 9.17 15.97
N GLU A 363 -14.21 9.72 16.82
CA GLU A 363 -14.58 9.12 18.10
C GLU A 363 -14.97 7.66 17.86
N GLY A 364 -14.07 6.72 18.18
CA GLY A 364 -14.33 5.28 18.03
C GLY A 364 -13.11 4.41 17.78
N GLY A 365 -11.90 4.97 17.76
CA GLY A 365 -10.69 4.17 17.79
C GLY A 365 -10.65 3.36 19.07
N SER A 366 -10.91 2.04 18.97
CA SER A 366 -10.63 1.14 20.08
C SER A 366 -9.22 1.43 20.58
N SER A 367 -9.08 1.71 21.85
CA SER A 367 -7.80 1.92 22.55
C SER A 367 -6.77 0.94 22.00
N GLY A 368 -5.71 1.43 21.35
CA GLY A 368 -4.70 0.68 20.59
C GLY A 368 -3.92 -0.40 21.33
N ARG A 369 -4.59 -1.15 22.15
CA ARG A 369 -4.13 -2.38 22.76
C ARG A 369 -4.79 -3.55 22.06
N ASP A 370 -4.12 -4.06 21.04
CA ASP A 370 -4.35 -5.45 20.75
C ASP A 370 -3.77 -6.27 21.92
N PRO A 371 -4.64 -6.93 22.70
CA PRO A 371 -4.20 -7.67 23.88
C PRO A 371 -3.31 -8.86 23.53
N LEU A 372 -3.34 -9.30 22.28
CA LEU A 372 -2.61 -10.49 21.84
C LEU A 372 -1.21 -10.15 21.34
N THR A 373 -0.98 -8.98 20.76
CA THR A 373 0.36 -8.56 20.30
C THR A 373 1.08 -7.65 21.27
N GLN A 374 0.35 -6.87 22.05
CA GLN A 374 0.86 -5.92 23.05
C GLN A 374 1.96 -5.00 22.51
N ILE A 375 1.77 -4.50 21.29
CA ILE A 375 2.66 -3.55 20.64
C ILE A 375 2.05 -2.15 20.65
N HIS A 376 2.91 -1.15 20.76
CA HIS A 376 2.58 0.25 20.50
C HIS A 376 3.40 0.72 19.30
N VAL A 377 2.72 1.27 18.30
CA VAL A 377 3.34 1.70 17.04
C VAL A 377 3.25 3.21 16.93
N GLU A 378 4.39 3.84 16.69
CA GLU A 378 4.48 5.27 16.43
C GLU A 378 4.86 5.52 14.95
N MET A 379 4.23 6.51 14.35
CA MET A 379 4.70 7.10 13.10
C MET A 379 5.57 8.29 13.46
N PRO A 380 6.88 8.27 13.14
CA PRO A 380 7.74 9.40 13.40
C PRO A 380 7.28 10.65 12.64
N THR A 381 7.26 11.79 13.32
CA THR A 381 6.83 13.08 12.76
C THR A 381 7.93 14.16 12.84
N GLU A 382 9.11 13.80 13.34
CA GLU A 382 10.22 14.74 13.54
C GLU A 382 11.06 14.98 12.27
N GLY A 383 10.96 14.07 11.29
CA GLY A 383 11.67 14.17 10.01
C GLY A 383 10.89 14.94 8.94
N PRO A 384 11.41 14.98 7.72
CA PRO A 384 10.64 15.52 6.60
C PRO A 384 9.44 14.61 6.31
N LEU A 385 8.26 15.23 6.19
CA LEU A 385 6.99 14.52 5.96
C LEU A 385 6.48 14.77 4.54
N THR A 386 5.75 13.77 4.03
CA THR A 386 4.82 13.97 2.91
C THR A 386 3.57 14.72 3.39
N GLU A 387 2.75 15.22 2.47
CA GLU A 387 1.48 15.87 2.85
C GLU A 387 0.39 14.88 3.33
N ALA A 388 0.66 13.58 3.21
CA ALA A 388 -0.10 12.53 3.89
C ALA A 388 0.40 12.24 5.32
N GLY A 389 1.31 13.05 5.87
CA GLY A 389 1.86 12.86 7.22
C GLY A 389 2.87 11.70 7.35
N LEU A 390 3.30 11.08 6.27
CA LEU A 390 4.26 9.99 6.29
C LEU A 390 5.70 10.51 6.30
N GLU A 391 6.53 10.02 7.23
CA GLU A 391 7.94 10.35 7.26
C GLU A 391 8.65 9.85 5.99
N ILE A 392 9.49 10.72 5.41
CA ILE A 392 10.36 10.36 4.29
C ILE A 392 11.60 9.67 4.86
N TRP A 393 11.67 8.35 4.74
CA TRP A 393 12.75 7.52 5.28
C TRP A 393 13.36 6.62 4.20
N PRO A 394 14.24 7.13 3.32
CA PRO A 394 14.74 6.39 2.17
C PRO A 394 15.48 5.12 2.56
N ARG A 395 16.27 5.14 3.64
CA ARG A 395 17.00 3.99 4.18
C ARG A 395 16.11 2.77 4.42
N GLY A 396 14.83 2.98 4.70
CA GLY A 396 13.89 1.91 5.04
C GLY A 396 13.67 0.90 3.92
N ILE A 397 13.69 1.33 2.65
CA ILE A 397 13.54 0.39 1.54
C ILE A 397 14.76 -0.55 1.44
N TYR A 398 15.97 -0.03 1.67
CA TYR A 398 17.18 -0.84 1.75
C TYR A 398 17.08 -1.87 2.88
N ASP A 399 16.78 -1.41 4.09
CA ASP A 399 16.71 -2.27 5.28
C ASP A 399 15.68 -3.40 5.08
N LEU A 400 14.51 -3.07 4.54
CA LEU A 400 13.43 -4.04 4.28
C LEU A 400 13.82 -5.05 3.19
N VAL A 401 14.35 -4.58 2.05
CA VAL A 401 14.81 -5.44 0.95
C VAL A 401 15.87 -6.42 1.44
N MET A 402 16.87 -5.93 2.19
CA MET A 402 17.95 -6.76 2.70
C MET A 402 17.48 -7.72 3.78
N GLN A 403 16.52 -7.33 4.62
CA GLN A 403 15.92 -8.20 5.63
C GLN A 403 15.15 -9.36 4.98
N ILE A 404 14.22 -9.06 4.07
CA ILE A 404 13.42 -10.07 3.36
C ILE A 404 14.33 -10.97 2.50
N SER A 405 15.34 -10.39 1.86
CA SER A 405 16.32 -11.16 1.07
C SER A 405 17.01 -12.22 1.93
N ARG A 406 17.46 -11.88 3.14
CA ARG A 406 18.10 -12.83 4.07
C ARG A 406 17.11 -13.85 4.64
N GLU A 407 15.92 -13.40 5.06
CA GLU A 407 14.91 -14.27 5.71
C GLU A 407 14.35 -15.35 4.78
N TYR A 408 14.31 -15.09 3.45
CA TYR A 408 13.73 -15.97 2.45
C TYR A 408 14.75 -16.47 1.40
N ASN A 409 16.01 -16.54 1.74
CA ASN A 409 17.08 -17.12 0.91
C ASN A 409 17.21 -16.47 -0.48
N HIS A 410 17.30 -15.13 -0.49
CA HIS A 410 17.52 -14.32 -1.70
C HIS A 410 16.51 -14.56 -2.83
N PRO A 411 15.20 -14.39 -2.57
CA PRO A 411 14.16 -14.54 -3.58
C PRO A 411 14.27 -13.43 -4.62
N ILE A 412 13.55 -13.61 -5.73
CA ILE A 412 13.28 -12.51 -6.66
C ILE A 412 12.31 -11.56 -5.97
N ILE A 413 12.65 -10.27 -5.93
CA ILE A 413 11.85 -9.22 -5.28
C ILE A 413 11.32 -8.24 -6.35
N GLU A 414 10.09 -7.77 -6.15
CA GLU A 414 9.51 -6.64 -6.88
C GLU A 414 9.02 -5.58 -5.88
N ILE A 415 9.40 -4.33 -6.09
CA ILE A 415 8.74 -3.21 -5.41
C ILE A 415 7.49 -2.90 -6.20
N SER A 416 6.36 -3.44 -5.73
CA SER A 416 5.09 -3.39 -6.45
C SER A 416 4.29 -2.11 -6.22
N GLU A 417 4.66 -1.32 -5.19
CA GLU A 417 4.26 0.08 -5.00
C GLU A 417 5.27 0.85 -4.16
N ASN A 418 5.53 2.09 -4.57
CA ASN A 418 6.18 3.12 -3.76
C ASN A 418 5.81 4.50 -4.30
N GLY A 419 5.50 5.45 -3.43
CA GLY A 419 5.11 6.80 -3.82
C GLY A 419 4.96 7.75 -2.64
N CYS A 420 4.65 8.99 -2.94
CA CYS A 420 4.44 10.05 -1.94
C CYS A 420 3.29 10.97 -2.34
N CYS A 421 2.61 11.50 -1.34
CA CYS A 421 1.55 12.48 -1.52
C CYS A 421 2.09 13.90 -1.44
N TYR A 422 1.79 14.69 -2.47
CA TYR A 422 1.94 16.16 -2.45
C TYR A 422 0.78 16.79 -3.22
N LEU A 423 0.21 17.88 -2.71
CA LEU A 423 -0.94 18.58 -3.30
C LEU A 423 -0.51 19.49 -4.45
N ASP A 424 0.19 18.91 -5.41
CA ASP A 424 0.66 19.62 -6.59
C ASP A 424 -0.51 19.96 -7.53
N SER A 425 -0.42 21.10 -8.20
CA SER A 425 -1.41 21.57 -9.17
C SER A 425 -0.73 22.26 -10.36
N PRO A 426 -1.42 22.36 -11.51
CA PRO A 426 -0.91 23.11 -12.64
C PRO A 426 -0.68 24.57 -12.30
N ASN A 427 0.47 25.11 -12.72
CA ASN A 427 0.76 26.54 -12.69
C ASN A 427 0.08 27.27 -13.88
N GLU A 428 0.33 28.57 -14.03
CA GLU A 428 -0.22 29.43 -15.09
C GLU A 428 0.12 28.94 -16.51
N THR A 429 1.23 28.22 -16.68
CA THR A 429 1.62 27.62 -17.97
C THR A 429 1.02 26.25 -18.20
N GLY A 430 0.24 25.73 -17.24
CA GLY A 430 -0.33 24.39 -17.28
C GLY A 430 0.65 23.26 -16.92
N ARG A 431 1.89 23.58 -16.50
CA ARG A 431 2.88 22.62 -16.01
C ARG A 431 2.65 22.33 -14.53
N VAL A 432 2.95 21.12 -14.08
CA VAL A 432 2.88 20.70 -12.67
C VAL A 432 4.31 20.48 -12.13
N PRO A 433 4.94 21.49 -11.53
CA PRO A 433 6.31 21.39 -11.01
C PRO A 433 6.31 20.77 -9.60
N ASP A 434 6.55 19.46 -9.52
CA ASP A 434 6.52 18.69 -8.27
C ASP A 434 7.93 18.18 -7.86
N THR A 435 8.86 19.11 -7.69
CA THR A 435 10.27 18.82 -7.37
C THR A 435 10.47 18.00 -6.09
N ARG A 436 9.58 18.16 -5.09
CA ARG A 436 9.62 17.35 -3.85
C ARG A 436 9.39 15.86 -4.14
N ARG A 437 8.50 15.52 -5.09
CA ARG A 437 8.24 14.15 -5.50
C ARG A 437 9.44 13.57 -6.27
N ILE A 438 10.11 14.36 -7.10
CA ILE A 438 11.37 13.96 -7.75
C ILE A 438 12.42 13.63 -6.69
N ALA A 439 12.62 14.51 -5.70
CA ALA A 439 13.57 14.31 -4.63
C ALA A 439 13.27 13.04 -3.81
N PHE A 440 11.99 12.79 -3.49
CA PHE A 440 11.56 11.57 -2.82
C PHE A 440 11.95 10.32 -3.63
N HIS A 441 11.51 10.23 -4.88
CA HIS A 441 11.80 9.04 -5.70
C HIS A 441 13.30 8.85 -5.94
N ARG A 442 14.06 9.92 -6.12
CA ARG A 442 15.53 9.86 -6.30
C ARG A 442 16.19 9.21 -5.08
N GLN A 443 15.84 9.62 -3.87
CA GLN A 443 16.40 9.07 -2.63
C GLN A 443 16.00 7.60 -2.42
N ILE A 444 14.73 7.25 -2.65
CA ILE A 444 14.25 5.87 -2.53
C ILE A 444 14.96 4.95 -3.52
N LEU A 445 15.06 5.37 -4.78
CA LEU A 445 15.69 4.58 -5.84
C LEU A 445 17.20 4.44 -5.65
N ALA A 446 17.87 5.42 -5.05
CA ALA A 446 19.28 5.32 -4.68
C ALA A 446 19.52 4.21 -3.62
N GLU A 447 18.68 4.16 -2.59
CA GLU A 447 18.75 3.12 -1.58
C GLU A 447 18.38 1.73 -2.13
N LEU A 448 17.44 1.68 -3.08
CA LEU A 448 17.10 0.43 -3.78
C LEU A 448 18.27 -0.06 -4.65
N ALA A 449 18.93 0.85 -5.40
CA ALA A 449 20.11 0.54 -6.19
C ALA A 449 21.26 0.03 -5.30
N ARG A 450 21.44 0.61 -4.10
CA ARG A 450 22.39 0.12 -3.11
C ARG A 450 22.05 -1.29 -2.64
N ALA A 451 20.79 -1.61 -2.33
CA ALA A 451 20.39 -2.96 -1.95
C ALA A 451 20.65 -3.98 -3.06
N ILE A 452 20.45 -3.60 -4.32
CA ILE A 452 20.77 -4.43 -5.49
C ILE A 452 22.28 -4.66 -5.59
N ALA A 453 23.11 -3.62 -5.42
CA ALA A 453 24.56 -3.72 -5.42
C ALA A 453 25.07 -4.64 -4.30
N ASP A 454 24.40 -4.65 -3.14
CA ASP A 454 24.68 -5.52 -2.00
C ASP A 454 24.08 -6.93 -2.14
N GLY A 455 23.59 -7.30 -3.33
CA GLY A 455 23.22 -8.66 -3.72
C GLY A 455 21.72 -9.00 -3.66
N ALA A 456 20.83 -8.03 -3.40
CA ALA A 456 19.39 -8.29 -3.48
C ALA A 456 18.93 -8.46 -4.93
N LYS A 457 18.09 -9.46 -5.19
CA LYS A 457 17.58 -9.78 -6.53
C LYS A 457 16.31 -9.00 -6.85
N VAL A 458 16.37 -7.67 -6.91
CA VAL A 458 15.22 -6.84 -7.26
C VAL A 458 15.13 -6.71 -8.78
N ARG A 459 13.97 -7.07 -9.36
CA ARG A 459 13.78 -7.08 -10.81
C ARG A 459 12.80 -6.02 -11.33
N ALA A 460 12.01 -5.38 -10.45
CA ALA A 460 10.99 -4.42 -10.86
C ALA A 460 10.74 -3.37 -9.79
N TYR A 461 10.32 -2.18 -10.26
CA TYR A 461 9.80 -1.11 -9.41
C TYR A 461 8.60 -0.46 -10.09
N HIS A 462 7.47 -0.38 -9.36
CA HIS A 462 6.25 0.27 -9.80
C HIS A 462 5.98 1.51 -8.94
N ALA A 463 5.96 2.67 -9.57
CA ALA A 463 5.61 3.91 -8.88
C ALA A 463 4.10 3.95 -8.57
N TRP A 464 3.73 4.32 -7.36
CA TRP A 464 2.37 4.63 -6.97
C TRP A 464 2.16 6.15 -7.02
N SER A 465 1.34 6.63 -7.92
CA SER A 465 0.49 5.96 -8.90
C SER A 465 0.65 6.61 -10.28
N LEU A 466 0.10 5.98 -11.30
CA LEU A 466 0.10 6.56 -12.66
C LEU A 466 -0.58 7.93 -12.67
N VAL A 467 -1.78 8.03 -12.10
CA VAL A 467 -2.59 9.24 -12.04
C VAL A 467 -3.02 9.54 -10.60
N ASP A 468 -3.25 10.81 -10.27
CA ASP A 468 -3.99 11.17 -9.06
C ASP A 468 -5.35 10.46 -9.11
N ASN A 469 -5.81 9.90 -8.00
CA ASN A 469 -6.99 9.04 -8.00
C ASN A 469 -7.81 9.18 -6.71
N PHE A 470 -8.81 8.32 -6.51
CA PHE A 470 -9.60 8.23 -5.29
C PHE A 470 -8.77 7.55 -4.19
N GLU A 471 -8.31 8.33 -3.20
CA GLU A 471 -7.48 7.82 -2.11
C GLU A 471 -8.30 7.33 -0.93
N TRP A 472 -9.09 6.30 -1.17
CA TRP A 472 -9.87 5.56 -0.18
C TRP A 472 -10.69 6.46 0.76
N ALA A 473 -10.50 6.36 2.10
CA ALA A 473 -11.22 7.19 3.06
C ALA A 473 -10.90 8.69 2.96
N ASP A 474 -9.76 9.05 2.38
CA ASP A 474 -9.38 10.45 2.11
C ASP A 474 -9.99 11.04 0.83
N GLY A 475 -10.70 10.23 0.03
CA GLY A 475 -11.34 10.69 -1.20
C GLY A 475 -10.33 11.28 -2.18
N TYR A 476 -10.55 12.52 -2.62
CA TYR A 476 -9.66 13.21 -3.58
C TYR A 476 -8.74 14.25 -2.93
N THR A 477 -8.60 14.20 -1.61
CA THR A 477 -7.77 15.18 -0.89
C THR A 477 -6.27 14.86 -0.92
N GLN A 478 -5.88 13.67 -1.34
CA GLN A 478 -4.50 13.23 -1.47
C GLN A 478 -4.13 12.92 -2.92
N ARG A 479 -2.89 13.26 -3.32
CA ARG A 479 -2.44 13.13 -4.71
C ARG A 479 -1.09 12.41 -4.77
N TYR A 480 -1.12 11.17 -5.23
CA TYR A 480 0.06 10.31 -5.41
C TYR A 480 0.52 10.20 -6.87
N GLY A 481 -0.31 10.61 -7.82
CA GLY A 481 -0.07 10.43 -9.25
C GLY A 481 1.22 11.08 -9.75
N LEU A 482 1.86 10.42 -10.71
CA LEU A 482 2.89 11.02 -11.57
C LEU A 482 2.25 11.82 -12.73
N ALA A 483 0.95 11.69 -12.91
CA ALA A 483 0.13 12.59 -13.70
C ALA A 483 -0.99 13.16 -12.83
N TYR A 484 -1.17 14.47 -12.91
CA TYR A 484 -2.26 15.22 -12.29
C TYR A 484 -3.57 14.91 -13.01
N VAL A 485 -4.67 14.77 -12.25
CA VAL A 485 -6.04 14.69 -12.78
C VAL A 485 -6.85 15.88 -12.29
N ASP A 486 -7.45 16.61 -13.23
CA ASP A 486 -8.51 17.56 -12.91
C ASP A 486 -9.83 16.79 -12.80
N PHE A 487 -10.26 16.48 -11.60
CA PHE A 487 -11.47 15.68 -11.34
C PHE A 487 -12.78 16.33 -11.82
N ARG A 488 -12.75 17.59 -12.26
CA ARG A 488 -13.94 18.26 -12.83
C ARG A 488 -14.21 17.84 -14.29
N ASN A 489 -13.16 17.48 -15.03
CA ASN A 489 -13.23 17.16 -16.46
C ASN A 489 -12.38 15.95 -16.88
N GLN A 490 -11.73 15.31 -15.91
CA GLN A 490 -10.89 14.13 -16.08
C GLN A 490 -9.64 14.36 -16.96
N LYS A 491 -9.22 15.60 -17.17
CA LYS A 491 -8.00 15.91 -17.94
C LYS A 491 -6.76 15.46 -17.17
N ARG A 492 -5.87 14.72 -17.86
CA ARG A 492 -4.58 14.32 -17.32
C ARG A 492 -3.50 15.31 -17.75
N THR A 493 -2.61 15.67 -16.81
CA THR A 493 -1.40 16.47 -17.07
C THR A 493 -0.21 15.77 -16.43
N VAL A 494 0.75 15.32 -17.23
CA VAL A 494 1.96 14.65 -16.70
C VAL A 494 2.73 15.66 -15.86
N LYS A 495 3.07 15.27 -14.63
CA LYS A 495 3.87 16.07 -13.70
C LYS A 495 5.35 16.01 -14.07
N ASP A 496 6.15 16.94 -13.56
CA ASP A 496 7.60 16.93 -13.78
C ASP A 496 8.25 15.66 -13.25
N SER A 497 7.76 15.12 -12.14
CA SER A 497 8.18 13.83 -11.60
C SER A 497 7.92 12.69 -12.58
N GLY A 498 6.78 12.70 -13.27
CA GLY A 498 6.49 11.72 -14.32
C GLY A 498 7.49 11.80 -15.46
N LEU A 499 7.81 13.01 -15.93
CA LEU A 499 8.81 13.22 -16.98
C LEU A 499 10.21 12.79 -16.54
N TRP A 500 10.61 13.10 -15.31
CA TRP A 500 11.87 12.65 -14.73
C TRP A 500 11.91 11.12 -14.59
N TYR A 501 10.88 10.50 -14.03
CA TYR A 501 10.79 9.05 -13.88
C TYR A 501 10.83 8.33 -15.26
N GLY A 502 10.21 8.92 -16.27
CA GLY A 502 10.29 8.44 -17.65
C GLY A 502 11.71 8.47 -18.23
N ARG A 503 12.54 9.49 -17.87
CA ARG A 503 13.97 9.51 -18.25
C ARG A 503 14.76 8.43 -17.51
N VAL A 504 14.52 8.26 -16.20
CA VAL A 504 15.14 7.16 -15.41
C VAL A 504 14.82 5.81 -16.04
N ALA A 505 13.56 5.55 -16.38
CA ALA A 505 13.14 4.31 -17.01
C ALA A 505 13.81 4.08 -18.37
N ALA A 506 13.95 5.12 -19.19
CA ALA A 506 14.60 5.04 -20.50
C ALA A 506 16.11 4.79 -20.40
N ALA A 507 16.77 5.44 -19.45
CA ALA A 507 18.22 5.35 -19.26
C ALA A 507 18.64 4.16 -18.37
N ASN A 508 17.71 3.58 -17.62
CA ASN A 508 17.93 2.54 -16.60
C ASN A 508 18.95 2.97 -15.51
N ARG A 509 18.98 4.27 -15.18
CA ARG A 509 19.89 4.88 -14.21
C ARG A 509 19.33 6.18 -13.62
N LEU A 510 19.93 6.71 -12.54
CA LEU A 510 19.41 7.85 -11.78
C LEU A 510 20.02 9.21 -12.17
N ASP A 511 21.11 9.24 -12.91
CA ASP A 511 21.87 10.43 -13.30
C ASP A 511 21.30 11.14 -14.57
N VAL A 512 19.95 11.36 -14.62
CA VAL A 512 19.22 11.86 -15.79
C VAL A 512 18.27 13.02 -15.48
#